data_dbe586cd06dabd63b9a7f5f19c918367
#
_entry.id   dbe586cd06dabd63b9a7f5f19c918367
#
_cell.length_a   1.000
_cell.length_b   1.000
_cell.length_c   1.000
_cell.angle_alpha   90.00
_cell.angle_beta   90.00
_cell.angle_gamma   90.00
#
_symmetry.space_group_name_H-M   'P 1'
#
loop_
_entity.id
_entity.type
_entity.pdbx_description
1 polymer ?
#
loop_
_entity_poly.entity_id
_entity_poly.type
_entity_poly.pdbx_seq_one_letter_code
_entity_poly.pdbx_strand_id
1 'polypeptide(L)'
;MPDIDSNCISDAWSRAVDLARKVPGHEVLNLNVSVTGLDRGGPDENADVRSLLDEMLSAVEVGSVETVANTIFPNSLWNPRRPKEELFARYMRAFPKIRKYRPNYRGTYFERMINYPAENGEKFNQLKQIIETYLAGNHRRSALQASVIVPWKDLNDARQLGFPCMQQVAFIPKTAAGTLRVVGFYPHQYLFERAYGNYVGLIRLGRFVAHEMHLTLSAMTCVSTIAHLEVPVRTIAPVLELSQAVMEDA
;
A
#
# COMPACT_ATOMS: atom_id res chain seq x y z
N MET A 1 5.75 18.96 -8.96
CA MET A 1 4.86 17.83 -8.62
C MET A 1 4.31 18.12 -7.23
N PRO A 2 3.03 17.87 -6.98
CA PRO A 2 2.51 18.00 -5.62
C PRO A 2 3.08 16.91 -4.74
N ASP A 3 3.75 17.33 -3.66
CA ASP A 3 4.36 16.47 -2.67
C ASP A 3 3.70 16.72 -1.32
N ILE A 4 3.23 15.65 -0.68
CA ILE A 4 2.68 15.67 0.66
C ILE A 4 3.60 14.85 1.55
N ASP A 5 4.10 15.45 2.62
CA ASP A 5 4.88 14.77 3.66
C ASP A 5 4.19 14.96 5.00
N SER A 6 4.05 13.88 5.75
CA SER A 6 3.44 13.86 7.08
C SER A 6 4.03 12.73 7.92
N ASN A 7 3.90 12.80 9.22
CA ASN A 7 4.21 11.71 10.14
C ASN A 7 2.98 10.86 10.50
N CYS A 8 1.80 11.17 9.92
CA CYS A 8 0.53 10.52 10.19
C CYS A 8 -0.19 10.17 8.88
N ILE A 9 -0.68 8.94 8.76
CA ILE A 9 -1.43 8.47 7.57
C ILE A 9 -2.69 9.31 7.37
N SER A 10 -3.41 9.61 8.46
CA SER A 10 -4.68 10.34 8.40
C SER A 10 -4.49 11.76 7.86
N ASP A 11 -3.43 12.46 8.30
CA ASP A 11 -3.07 13.78 7.77
C ASP A 11 -2.62 13.68 6.30
N ALA A 12 -1.70 12.78 5.99
CA ALA A 12 -1.21 12.61 4.62
C ALA A 12 -2.34 12.33 3.63
N TRP A 13 -3.27 11.45 4.01
CA TRP A 13 -4.43 11.11 3.19
C TRP A 13 -5.41 12.27 3.06
N SER A 14 -5.77 12.94 4.17
CA SER A 14 -6.74 14.04 4.13
C SER A 14 -6.23 15.22 3.31
N ARG A 15 -4.93 15.52 3.37
CA ARG A 15 -4.30 16.54 2.51
C ARG A 15 -4.32 16.17 1.03
N ALA A 16 -4.16 14.87 0.69
CA ALA A 16 -4.28 14.39 -0.68
C ALA A 16 -5.72 14.55 -1.21
N VAL A 17 -6.71 14.21 -0.40
CA VAL A 17 -8.12 14.38 -0.72
C VAL A 17 -8.49 15.86 -0.82
N ASP A 18 -8.02 16.69 0.13
CA ASP A 18 -8.25 18.14 0.11
C ASP A 18 -7.65 18.83 -1.13
N LEU A 19 -6.48 18.37 -1.57
CA LEU A 19 -5.88 18.82 -2.81
C LEU A 19 -6.74 18.45 -4.03
N ALA A 20 -7.18 17.18 -4.09
CA ALA A 20 -7.95 16.68 -5.22
C ALA A 20 -9.32 17.34 -5.35
N ARG A 21 -10.03 17.60 -4.24
CA ARG A 21 -11.34 18.29 -4.29
C ARG A 21 -11.28 19.71 -4.83
N LYS A 22 -10.10 20.35 -4.82
CA LYS A 22 -9.89 21.74 -5.28
C LYS A 22 -9.53 21.86 -6.75
N VAL A 23 -9.21 20.75 -7.43
CA VAL A 23 -8.83 20.78 -8.85
C VAL A 23 -9.99 20.36 -9.74
N PRO A 24 -10.09 20.88 -10.98
CA PRO A 24 -11.10 20.45 -11.94
C PRO A 24 -11.00 18.94 -12.22
N GLY A 25 -12.14 18.26 -12.26
CA GLY A 25 -12.20 16.82 -12.47
C GLY A 25 -11.75 15.98 -11.28
N HIS A 26 -11.34 16.62 -10.17
CA HIS A 26 -10.88 15.93 -8.95
C HIS A 26 -9.71 14.96 -9.17
N GLU A 27 -8.88 15.21 -10.19
CA GLU A 27 -7.69 14.42 -10.51
C GLU A 27 -6.42 15.23 -10.29
N VAL A 28 -5.52 14.74 -9.44
CA VAL A 28 -4.18 15.30 -9.22
C VAL A 28 -3.17 14.45 -9.97
N LEU A 29 -2.42 15.09 -10.87
CA LEU A 29 -1.40 14.42 -11.65
C LEU A 29 -0.06 14.38 -10.89
N ASN A 30 0.61 13.22 -10.95
CA ASN A 30 1.94 12.97 -10.38
C ASN A 30 2.01 13.33 -8.88
N LEU A 31 1.02 12.86 -8.10
CA LEU A 31 0.97 13.06 -6.65
C LEU A 31 1.94 12.11 -5.95
N ASN A 32 2.79 12.66 -5.08
CA ASN A 32 3.60 11.90 -4.13
C ASN A 32 3.06 12.12 -2.72
N VAL A 33 2.78 11.03 -2.01
CA VAL A 33 2.38 11.06 -0.60
C VAL A 33 3.39 10.26 0.21
N SER A 34 4.05 10.92 1.15
CA SER A 34 5.02 10.31 2.05
C SER A 34 4.55 10.34 3.49
N VAL A 35 4.68 9.20 4.17
CA VAL A 35 4.55 9.10 5.63
C VAL A 35 5.93 8.80 6.20
N THR A 36 6.45 9.70 7.03
CA THR A 36 7.82 9.68 7.57
C THR A 36 7.81 9.51 9.10
N GLY A 37 8.97 9.26 9.69
CA GLY A 37 9.07 9.10 11.15
C GLY A 37 8.52 7.78 11.68
N LEU A 38 8.30 6.77 10.83
CA LEU A 38 7.75 5.46 11.20
C LEU A 38 8.68 4.62 12.12
N ASP A 39 9.94 5.03 12.23
CA ASP A 39 10.97 4.46 13.12
C ASP A 39 10.98 5.08 14.53
N ARG A 40 10.21 6.15 14.76
CA ARG A 40 10.23 6.88 16.04
C ARG A 40 9.26 6.34 17.08
N GLY A 41 8.38 5.40 16.67
CA GLY A 41 7.28 4.92 17.49
C GLY A 41 6.10 5.90 17.53
N GLY A 42 4.97 5.45 18.06
CA GLY A 42 3.72 6.20 18.08
C GLY A 42 2.69 5.65 17.10
N PRO A 43 1.45 6.14 17.13
CA PRO A 43 0.41 5.73 16.21
C PRO A 43 0.70 6.28 14.80
N ASP A 44 0.61 5.40 13.80
CA ASP A 44 0.78 5.81 12.40
C ASP A 44 -0.44 6.55 11.86
N GLU A 45 -1.59 6.42 12.51
CA GLU A 45 -2.89 6.92 12.08
C GLU A 45 -3.71 7.44 13.27
N ASN A 46 -4.65 8.34 13.00
CA ASN A 46 -5.64 8.75 13.98
C ASN A 46 -6.83 7.78 13.95
N ALA A 47 -7.20 7.23 15.11
CA ALA A 47 -8.22 6.21 15.25
C ALA A 47 -9.63 6.70 14.87
N ASP A 48 -9.96 7.95 15.19
CA ASP A 48 -11.30 8.51 14.93
C ASP A 48 -11.49 8.79 13.44
N VAL A 49 -10.47 9.36 12.78
CA VAL A 49 -10.48 9.56 11.32
C VAL A 49 -10.59 8.22 10.59
N ARG A 50 -9.87 7.20 11.06
CA ARG A 50 -9.92 5.86 10.51
C ARG A 50 -11.31 5.23 10.68
N SER A 51 -11.90 5.34 11.86
CA SER A 51 -13.23 4.78 12.16
C SER A 51 -14.32 5.42 11.30
N LEU A 52 -14.33 6.76 11.22
CA LEU A 52 -15.28 7.49 10.40
C LEU A 52 -15.13 7.13 8.91
N LEU A 53 -13.90 7.01 8.41
CA LEU A 53 -13.68 6.58 7.03
C LEU A 53 -14.22 5.17 6.78
N ASP A 54 -14.01 4.22 7.70
CA ASP A 54 -14.53 2.86 7.55
C ASP A 54 -16.07 2.81 7.60
N GLU A 55 -16.73 3.67 8.40
CA GLU A 55 -18.19 3.85 8.39
C GLU A 55 -18.69 4.37 7.04
N MET A 56 -18.00 5.37 6.50
CA MET A 56 -18.36 5.95 5.19
C MET A 56 -18.17 4.95 4.04
N LEU A 57 -17.08 4.18 4.05
CA LEU A 57 -16.83 3.12 3.08
C LEU A 57 -17.92 2.03 3.15
N SER A 58 -18.33 1.65 4.35
CA SER A 58 -19.42 0.71 4.58
C SER A 58 -20.74 1.21 4.02
N ALA A 59 -21.04 2.51 4.17
CA ALA A 59 -22.28 3.12 3.68
C ALA A 59 -22.40 3.09 2.15
N VAL A 60 -21.28 3.02 1.43
CA VAL A 60 -21.25 2.87 -0.04
C VAL A 60 -20.92 1.45 -0.50
N GLU A 61 -20.99 0.48 0.41
CA GLU A 61 -20.81 -0.96 0.15
C GLU A 61 -19.45 -1.34 -0.48
N VAL A 62 -18.40 -0.58 -0.16
CA VAL A 62 -17.01 -0.90 -0.58
C VAL A 62 -16.21 -1.49 0.58
N GLY A 63 -15.06 -2.07 0.25
CA GLY A 63 -14.21 -2.72 1.24
C GLY A 63 -13.60 -1.72 2.24
N SER A 64 -13.54 -2.08 3.52
CA SER A 64 -12.90 -1.30 4.57
C SER A 64 -11.43 -1.04 4.29
N VAL A 65 -10.84 -0.07 4.98
CA VAL A 65 -9.40 0.20 4.94
C VAL A 65 -8.59 -1.07 5.25
N GLU A 66 -9.03 -1.87 6.24
CA GLU A 66 -8.38 -3.15 6.57
C GLU A 66 -8.45 -4.16 5.42
N THR A 67 -9.58 -4.24 4.72
CA THR A 67 -9.74 -5.11 3.54
C THR A 67 -8.75 -4.73 2.45
N VAL A 68 -8.60 -3.45 2.17
CA VAL A 68 -7.63 -2.95 1.16
C VAL A 68 -6.19 -3.21 1.62
N ALA A 69 -5.84 -2.87 2.85
CA ALA A 69 -4.50 -3.08 3.41
C ALA A 69 -4.07 -4.56 3.34
N ASN A 70 -4.98 -5.48 3.64
CA ASN A 70 -4.71 -6.92 3.59
C ASN A 70 -4.48 -7.46 2.17
N THR A 71 -4.86 -6.75 1.11
CA THR A 71 -4.48 -7.13 -0.25
C THR A 71 -2.99 -6.91 -0.52
N ILE A 72 -2.36 -5.95 0.17
CA ILE A 72 -0.93 -5.63 0.06
C ILE A 72 -0.13 -6.44 1.07
N PHE A 73 -0.59 -6.51 2.33
CA PHE A 73 0.06 -7.29 3.36
C PHE A 73 -0.95 -7.87 4.37
N PRO A 74 -1.08 -9.22 4.46
CA PRO A 74 -2.02 -9.90 5.34
C PRO A 74 -1.51 -9.92 6.79
N ASN A 75 -1.61 -8.79 7.49
CA ASN A 75 -0.99 -8.55 8.78
C ASN A 75 -1.33 -9.62 9.85
N SER A 76 -2.55 -10.11 9.86
CA SER A 76 -3.01 -11.15 10.82
C SER A 76 -2.34 -12.52 10.63
N LEU A 77 -1.72 -12.76 9.48
CA LEU A 77 -1.00 -14.01 9.20
C LEU A 77 0.48 -13.92 9.60
N TRP A 78 1.01 -12.71 9.80
CA TRP A 78 2.41 -12.51 10.12
C TRP A 78 2.65 -12.64 11.63
N ASN A 79 3.73 -13.34 11.97
CA ASN A 79 4.27 -13.38 13.33
C ASN A 79 5.80 -13.17 13.23
N PRO A 80 6.33 -12.05 13.78
CA PRO A 80 7.77 -11.72 13.66
C PRO A 80 8.70 -12.73 14.36
N ARG A 81 8.15 -13.63 15.20
CA ARG A 81 8.91 -14.71 15.86
C ARG A 81 8.98 -15.98 15.04
N ARG A 82 8.36 -16.01 13.86
CA ARG A 82 8.30 -17.18 12.98
C ARG A 82 9.03 -16.89 11.67
N PRO A 83 9.60 -17.92 11.02
CA PRO A 83 10.22 -17.76 9.71
C PRO A 83 9.24 -17.18 8.68
N LYS A 84 9.74 -16.33 7.78
CA LYS A 84 8.93 -15.73 6.70
C LYS A 84 8.25 -16.77 5.79
N GLU A 85 8.85 -17.95 5.66
CA GLU A 85 8.32 -19.06 4.88
C GLU A 85 6.98 -19.55 5.44
N GLU A 86 6.78 -19.47 6.75
CA GLU A 86 5.50 -19.80 7.38
C GLU A 86 4.40 -18.81 6.98
N LEU A 87 4.69 -17.51 6.93
CA LEU A 87 3.75 -16.51 6.42
C LEU A 87 3.34 -16.83 4.99
N PHE A 88 4.30 -17.08 4.11
CA PHE A 88 4.03 -17.37 2.71
C PHE A 88 3.18 -18.64 2.55
N ALA A 89 3.52 -19.70 3.28
CA ALA A 89 2.78 -20.95 3.27
C ALA A 89 1.35 -20.80 3.82
N ARG A 90 1.17 -20.07 4.93
CA ARG A 90 -0.15 -19.76 5.52
C ARG A 90 -1.01 -18.96 4.54
N TYR A 91 -0.43 -17.96 3.91
CA TYR A 91 -1.15 -17.15 2.93
C TYR A 91 -1.60 -17.99 1.73
N MET A 92 -0.71 -18.80 1.14
CA MET A 92 -1.04 -19.63 -0.01
C MET A 92 -2.12 -20.67 0.30
N ARG A 93 -2.16 -21.21 1.54
CA ARG A 93 -3.26 -22.08 2.00
C ARG A 93 -4.60 -21.34 2.11
N ALA A 94 -4.57 -20.06 2.53
CA ALA A 94 -5.78 -19.23 2.66
C ALA A 94 -6.24 -18.66 1.31
N PHE A 95 -5.34 -18.51 0.34
CA PHE A 95 -5.57 -17.79 -0.91
C PHE A 95 -6.79 -18.30 -1.72
N PRO A 96 -7.10 -19.59 -1.84
CA PRO A 96 -8.32 -20.05 -2.50
C PRO A 96 -9.61 -19.49 -1.90
N LYS A 97 -9.63 -19.22 -0.57
CA LYS A 97 -10.76 -18.57 0.11
C LYS A 97 -10.75 -17.05 -0.13
N ILE A 98 -9.58 -16.42 -0.03
CA ILE A 98 -9.39 -14.99 -0.29
C ILE A 98 -9.87 -14.62 -1.70
N ARG A 99 -9.56 -15.45 -2.69
CA ARG A 99 -9.93 -15.26 -4.09
C ARG A 99 -11.42 -15.40 -4.36
N LYS A 100 -12.20 -16.07 -3.48
CA LYS A 100 -13.66 -16.14 -3.60
C LYS A 100 -14.35 -14.79 -3.35
N TYR A 101 -13.71 -13.88 -2.62
CA TYR A 101 -14.20 -12.53 -2.50
C TYR A 101 -14.07 -11.83 -3.85
N ARG A 102 -15.19 -11.36 -4.39
CA ARG A 102 -15.29 -10.85 -5.78
C ARG A 102 -14.20 -9.82 -6.14
N PRO A 103 -13.87 -8.82 -5.31
CA PRO A 103 -12.79 -7.88 -5.61
C PRO A 103 -11.40 -8.53 -5.76
N ASN A 104 -11.18 -9.71 -5.18
CA ASN A 104 -9.90 -10.44 -5.20
C ASN A 104 -9.84 -11.54 -6.28
N TYR A 105 -10.86 -11.70 -7.12
CA TYR A 105 -10.90 -12.83 -8.05
C TYR A 105 -9.75 -12.83 -9.07
N ARG A 106 -9.18 -11.69 -9.39
CA ARG A 106 -8.00 -11.52 -10.27
C ARG A 106 -6.67 -11.66 -9.53
N GLY A 107 -6.66 -11.76 -8.21
CA GLY A 107 -5.48 -11.84 -7.34
C GLY A 107 -5.44 -10.72 -6.30
N THR A 108 -4.37 -10.70 -5.56
CA THR A 108 -4.03 -9.64 -4.61
C THR A 108 -2.59 -9.21 -4.83
N TYR A 109 -2.21 -8.05 -4.32
CA TYR A 109 -0.82 -7.57 -4.44
C TYR A 109 0.15 -8.51 -3.74
N PHE A 110 -0.20 -8.99 -2.53
CA PHE A 110 0.66 -9.92 -1.79
C PHE A 110 0.84 -11.25 -2.53
N GLU A 111 -0.23 -11.81 -3.10
CA GLU A 111 -0.12 -13.01 -3.93
C GLU A 111 0.85 -12.79 -5.11
N ARG A 112 0.72 -11.68 -5.83
CA ARG A 112 1.62 -11.37 -6.95
C ARG A 112 3.07 -11.22 -6.52
N MET A 113 3.35 -10.72 -5.32
CA MET A 113 4.72 -10.58 -4.82
C MET A 113 5.34 -11.89 -4.38
N ILE A 114 4.56 -12.84 -3.83
CA ILE A 114 5.10 -14.10 -3.32
C ILE A 114 4.91 -15.30 -4.26
N ASN A 115 4.13 -15.14 -5.31
CA ASN A 115 3.74 -16.20 -6.25
C ASN A 115 3.65 -15.65 -7.68
N TYR A 116 4.63 -14.83 -8.09
CA TYR A 116 4.64 -14.17 -9.38
C TYR A 116 4.72 -15.19 -10.52
N PRO A 117 3.87 -15.11 -11.55
CA PRO A 117 3.91 -16.05 -12.66
C PRO A 117 5.10 -15.73 -13.57
N ALA A 118 5.96 -16.72 -13.84
CA ALA A 118 6.97 -16.66 -14.89
C ALA A 118 6.42 -17.20 -16.21
N GLU A 119 7.08 -16.87 -17.33
CA GLU A 119 6.66 -17.32 -18.66
C GLU A 119 6.64 -18.84 -18.83
N ASN A 120 7.59 -19.51 -18.20
CA ASN A 120 7.69 -20.99 -18.20
C ASN A 120 6.64 -21.69 -17.30
N GLY A 121 5.70 -20.93 -16.71
CA GLY A 121 4.67 -21.46 -15.81
C GLY A 121 5.11 -21.65 -14.37
N GLU A 122 6.39 -21.47 -14.06
CA GLU A 122 6.90 -21.50 -12.70
C GLU A 122 6.36 -20.32 -11.87
N LYS A 123 6.52 -20.42 -10.57
CA LYS A 123 6.15 -19.37 -9.62
C LYS A 123 7.39 -18.85 -8.91
N PHE A 124 7.47 -17.53 -8.81
CA PHE A 124 8.62 -16.83 -8.25
C PHE A 124 8.21 -16.00 -7.03
N ASN A 125 8.87 -16.24 -5.89
CA ASN A 125 8.67 -15.42 -4.70
C ASN A 125 9.65 -14.25 -4.69
N GLN A 126 9.18 -13.10 -5.15
CA GLN A 126 9.97 -11.88 -5.26
C GLN A 126 10.40 -11.35 -3.88
N LEU A 127 9.50 -11.39 -2.87
CA LEU A 127 9.84 -10.88 -1.53
C LEU A 127 10.95 -11.72 -0.88
N LYS A 128 10.89 -13.04 -1.01
CA LYS A 128 11.96 -13.91 -0.54
C LYS A 128 13.28 -13.54 -1.22
N GLN A 129 13.29 -13.46 -2.54
CA GLN A 129 14.49 -13.12 -3.32
C GLN A 129 15.07 -11.75 -2.94
N ILE A 130 14.22 -10.73 -2.75
CA ILE A 130 14.63 -9.38 -2.35
C ILE A 130 15.34 -9.41 -1.00
N ILE A 131 14.75 -10.08 0.00
CA ILE A 131 15.31 -10.19 1.34
C ILE A 131 16.66 -10.93 1.30
N GLU A 132 16.72 -12.08 0.62
CA GLU A 132 17.94 -12.87 0.49
C GLU A 132 19.04 -12.11 -0.27
N THR A 133 18.67 -11.38 -1.33
CA THR A 133 19.60 -10.52 -2.08
C THR A 133 20.20 -9.43 -1.20
N TYR A 134 19.38 -8.78 -0.35
CA TYR A 134 19.90 -7.78 0.59
C TYR A 134 20.83 -8.40 1.63
N LEU A 135 20.44 -9.52 2.24
CA LEU A 135 21.22 -10.18 3.29
C LEU A 135 22.55 -10.76 2.78
N ALA A 136 22.61 -11.17 1.52
CA ALA A 136 23.86 -11.61 0.88
C ALA A 136 24.88 -10.48 0.67
N GLY A 137 24.46 -9.21 0.79
CA GLY A 137 25.30 -8.05 0.50
C GLY A 137 25.65 -7.92 -0.99
N ASN A 138 26.48 -6.95 -1.33
CA ASN A 138 27.01 -6.72 -2.68
C ASN A 138 25.97 -6.84 -3.83
N HIS A 139 24.87 -6.11 -3.70
CA HIS A 139 23.78 -6.10 -4.69
C HIS A 139 23.60 -4.70 -5.30
N ARG A 140 23.09 -4.64 -6.52
CA ARG A 140 22.65 -3.36 -7.10
C ARG A 140 21.34 -2.91 -6.41
N ARG A 141 21.22 -1.61 -6.16
CA ARG A 141 20.01 -1.03 -5.52
C ARG A 141 18.72 -1.32 -6.26
N SER A 142 18.77 -1.38 -7.60
CA SER A 142 17.61 -1.70 -8.45
C SER A 142 17.15 -3.16 -8.39
N ALA A 143 17.85 -4.04 -7.68
CA ALA A 143 17.39 -5.42 -7.46
C ALA A 143 16.33 -5.56 -6.37
N LEU A 144 16.14 -4.52 -5.53
CA LEU A 144 15.25 -4.57 -4.37
C LEU A 144 13.86 -4.01 -4.70
N GLN A 145 13.21 -4.60 -5.69
CA GLN A 145 11.87 -4.22 -6.12
C GLN A 145 11.06 -5.43 -6.57
N ALA A 146 9.75 -5.39 -6.35
CA ALA A 146 8.82 -6.40 -6.80
C ALA A 146 7.82 -5.81 -7.80
N SER A 147 7.61 -6.52 -8.91
CA SER A 147 6.56 -6.23 -9.89
C SER A 147 5.25 -6.88 -9.44
N VAL A 148 4.17 -6.14 -9.57
CA VAL A 148 2.82 -6.66 -9.36
C VAL A 148 2.11 -6.88 -10.68
N ILE A 149 2.35 -5.98 -11.64
CA ILE A 149 1.82 -6.13 -13.00
C ILE A 149 2.43 -7.36 -13.69
N VAL A 150 1.57 -8.12 -14.35
CA VAL A 150 1.95 -9.22 -15.23
C VAL A 150 1.55 -8.82 -16.65
N PRO A 151 2.48 -8.29 -17.48
CA PRO A 151 2.16 -7.63 -18.72
C PRO A 151 1.23 -8.43 -19.65
N TRP A 152 1.50 -9.71 -19.86
CA TRP A 152 0.69 -10.57 -20.74
C TRP A 152 -0.71 -10.92 -20.16
N LYS A 153 -0.99 -10.59 -18.89
CA LYS A 153 -2.32 -10.77 -18.28
C LYS A 153 -3.07 -9.47 -18.10
N ASP A 154 -2.32 -8.41 -17.74
CA ASP A 154 -2.91 -7.19 -17.21
C ASP A 154 -2.93 -6.07 -18.24
N LEU A 155 -2.03 -6.09 -19.26
CA LEU A 155 -2.06 -5.17 -20.40
C LEU A 155 -2.98 -5.74 -21.48
N ASN A 156 -4.26 -5.43 -21.38
CA ASN A 156 -5.28 -5.85 -22.34
C ASN A 156 -6.28 -4.70 -22.57
N ASP A 157 -7.21 -4.89 -23.49
CA ASP A 157 -8.20 -3.91 -23.94
C ASP A 157 -9.43 -3.78 -23.02
N ALA A 158 -9.47 -4.47 -21.90
CA ALA A 158 -10.58 -4.36 -20.96
C ALA A 158 -10.66 -2.94 -20.38
N ARG A 159 -11.83 -2.31 -20.50
CA ARG A 159 -12.06 -0.94 -20.02
C ARG A 159 -11.84 -0.79 -18.50
N GLN A 160 -12.07 -1.83 -17.74
CA GLN A 160 -11.94 -1.82 -16.28
C GLN A 160 -11.49 -3.19 -15.78
N LEU A 161 -10.26 -3.28 -15.31
CA LEU A 161 -9.69 -4.52 -14.79
C LEU A 161 -9.94 -4.72 -13.29
N GLY A 162 -10.07 -3.62 -12.54
CA GLY A 162 -10.18 -3.64 -11.08
C GLY A 162 -8.91 -4.11 -10.33
N PHE A 163 -7.90 -4.64 -11.05
CA PHE A 163 -6.62 -5.11 -10.51
C PHE A 163 -5.63 -5.39 -11.65
N PRO A 164 -4.30 -5.07 -11.49
CA PRO A 164 -3.69 -4.35 -10.37
C PRO A 164 -3.65 -2.83 -10.59
N CYS A 165 -3.96 -2.03 -9.55
CA CYS A 165 -3.69 -0.59 -9.57
C CYS A 165 -2.24 -0.31 -9.17
N MET A 166 -1.72 -0.92 -8.09
CA MET A 166 -0.28 -0.90 -7.78
C MET A 166 0.46 -1.78 -8.80
N GLN A 167 1.46 -1.22 -9.45
CA GLN A 167 2.24 -1.95 -10.45
C GLN A 167 3.59 -2.43 -9.93
N GLN A 168 4.16 -1.71 -8.97
CA GLN A 168 5.49 -1.97 -8.45
C GLN A 168 5.62 -1.52 -7.00
N VAL A 169 6.45 -2.21 -6.24
CA VAL A 169 6.93 -1.76 -4.94
C VAL A 169 8.46 -1.86 -4.90
N ALA A 170 9.11 -0.82 -4.37
CA ALA A 170 10.56 -0.77 -4.21
C ALA A 170 10.93 -0.61 -2.73
N PHE A 171 12.05 -1.22 -2.35
CA PHE A 171 12.61 -1.16 -1.01
C PHE A 171 13.98 -0.47 -1.06
N ILE A 172 14.14 0.58 -0.26
CA ILE A 172 15.34 1.43 -0.28
C ILE A 172 16.01 1.36 1.10
N PRO A 173 16.94 0.41 1.31
CA PRO A 173 17.67 0.33 2.55
C PRO A 173 18.67 1.49 2.67
N LYS A 174 18.76 2.05 3.87
CA LYS A 174 19.82 2.96 4.32
C LYS A 174 20.60 2.26 5.41
N THR A 175 21.46 1.35 5.00
CA THR A 175 22.18 0.41 5.89
C THR A 175 22.96 1.12 6.99
N ALA A 176 23.63 2.24 6.68
CA ALA A 176 24.37 3.03 7.68
C ALA A 176 23.47 3.63 8.77
N ALA A 177 22.19 3.85 8.48
CA ALA A 177 21.20 4.35 9.43
C ALA A 177 20.34 3.22 10.06
N GLY A 178 20.52 1.96 9.64
CA GLY A 178 19.70 0.84 10.09
C GLY A 178 18.24 0.94 9.65
N THR A 179 17.92 1.68 8.57
CA THR A 179 16.54 1.96 8.19
C THR A 179 16.20 1.51 6.78
N LEU A 180 14.89 1.31 6.53
CA LEU A 180 14.29 1.00 5.24
C LEU A 180 13.25 2.05 4.87
N ARG A 181 13.14 2.38 3.59
CA ARG A 181 11.99 3.08 3.02
C ARG A 181 11.27 2.16 2.03
N VAL A 182 9.96 2.23 1.97
CA VAL A 182 9.13 1.51 0.98
C VAL A 182 8.47 2.52 0.05
N VAL A 183 8.43 2.21 -1.25
CA VAL A 183 7.80 3.05 -2.28
C VAL A 183 6.86 2.20 -3.10
N GLY A 184 5.58 2.57 -3.16
CA GLY A 184 4.58 1.95 -4.04
C GLY A 184 4.26 2.86 -5.23
N PHE A 185 4.16 2.28 -6.43
CA PHE A 185 3.82 2.99 -7.66
C PHE A 185 2.45 2.58 -8.19
N TYR A 186 1.61 3.60 -8.45
CA TYR A 186 0.23 3.48 -8.92
C TYR A 186 0.01 4.36 -10.16
N PRO A 187 -0.21 3.82 -11.36
CA PRO A 187 -0.65 4.61 -12.52
C PRO A 187 -1.95 5.37 -12.27
N HIS A 188 -2.88 4.74 -11.55
CA HIS A 188 -4.13 5.36 -11.14
C HIS A 188 -4.51 4.91 -9.73
N GLN A 189 -4.91 5.85 -8.87
CA GLN A 189 -5.29 5.57 -7.49
C GLN A 189 -6.57 6.32 -7.11
N TYR A 190 -7.58 5.60 -6.65
CA TYR A 190 -8.76 6.17 -6.01
C TYR A 190 -8.43 6.61 -4.60
N LEU A 191 -8.70 7.88 -4.30
CA LEU A 191 -8.30 8.48 -3.02
C LEU A 191 -9.24 8.09 -1.89
N PHE A 192 -10.55 8.02 -2.14
CA PHE A 192 -11.52 7.66 -1.11
C PHE A 192 -11.52 6.14 -0.85
N GLU A 193 -11.78 5.32 -1.87
CA GLU A 193 -11.97 3.88 -1.66
C GLU A 193 -10.66 3.12 -1.36
N ARG A 194 -9.49 3.64 -1.78
CA ARG A 194 -8.28 2.82 -1.84
C ARG A 194 -7.06 3.41 -1.15
N ALA A 195 -6.82 4.73 -1.26
CA ALA A 195 -5.51 5.29 -0.92
C ALA A 195 -5.13 5.07 0.55
N TYR A 196 -6.06 5.31 1.48
CA TYR A 196 -5.78 5.12 2.91
C TYR A 196 -5.35 3.67 3.21
N GLY A 197 -6.13 2.69 2.73
CA GLY A 197 -5.80 1.27 2.89
C GLY A 197 -4.50 0.87 2.20
N ASN A 198 -4.18 1.49 1.06
CA ASN A 198 -2.91 1.28 0.38
C ASN A 198 -1.72 1.78 1.22
N TYR A 199 -1.85 2.95 1.87
CA TYR A 199 -0.79 3.48 2.74
C TYR A 199 -0.56 2.56 3.95
N VAL A 200 -1.62 2.13 4.62
CA VAL A 200 -1.56 1.15 5.71
C VAL A 200 -0.89 -0.16 5.24
N GLY A 201 -1.33 -0.68 4.10
CA GLY A 201 -0.78 -1.92 3.54
C GLY A 201 0.70 -1.82 3.17
N LEU A 202 1.14 -0.70 2.56
CA LEU A 202 2.53 -0.45 2.23
C LEU A 202 3.41 -0.33 3.48
N ILE A 203 2.93 0.35 4.54
CA ILE A 203 3.65 0.45 5.82
C ILE A 203 3.81 -0.93 6.44
N ARG A 204 2.76 -1.74 6.47
CA ARG A 204 2.82 -3.13 6.99
C ARG A 204 3.79 -4.00 6.20
N LEU A 205 3.73 -3.93 4.87
CA LEU A 205 4.68 -4.63 3.99
C LEU A 205 6.11 -4.15 4.24
N GLY A 206 6.31 -2.85 4.35
CA GLY A 206 7.62 -2.25 4.65
C GLY A 206 8.17 -2.70 5.99
N ARG A 207 7.33 -2.77 7.04
CA ARG A 207 7.72 -3.29 8.36
C ARG A 207 8.13 -4.76 8.33
N PHE A 208 7.38 -5.58 7.59
CA PHE A 208 7.75 -6.99 7.38
C PHE A 208 9.11 -7.11 6.71
N VAL A 209 9.31 -6.43 5.58
CA VAL A 209 10.58 -6.52 4.84
C VAL A 209 11.75 -5.93 5.66
N ALA A 210 11.52 -4.83 6.36
CA ALA A 210 12.52 -4.24 7.26
C ALA A 210 12.94 -5.22 8.36
N HIS A 211 11.96 -5.87 9.02
CA HIS A 211 12.21 -6.90 10.04
C HIS A 211 13.10 -8.03 9.49
N GLU A 212 12.76 -8.58 8.33
CA GLU A 212 13.51 -9.66 7.70
C GLU A 212 14.91 -9.23 7.21
N MET A 213 15.12 -7.95 6.99
CA MET A 213 16.42 -7.35 6.63
C MET A 213 17.21 -6.83 7.84
N HIS A 214 16.72 -7.02 9.07
CA HIS A 214 17.30 -6.46 10.30
C HIS A 214 17.41 -4.92 10.27
N LEU A 215 16.40 -4.26 9.69
CA LEU A 215 16.25 -2.82 9.59
C LEU A 215 14.95 -2.37 10.27
N THR A 216 14.79 -1.05 10.43
CA THR A 216 13.53 -0.43 10.88
C THR A 216 12.92 0.38 9.75
N LEU A 217 11.62 0.26 9.53
CA LEU A 217 10.93 1.08 8.53
C LEU A 217 10.91 2.55 8.99
N SER A 218 11.46 3.47 8.20
CA SER A 218 11.49 4.91 8.50
C SER A 218 10.50 5.73 7.70
N ALA A 219 10.12 5.28 6.50
CA ALA A 219 9.15 5.99 5.68
C ALA A 219 8.47 5.08 4.66
N MET A 220 7.25 5.48 4.29
CA MET A 220 6.51 4.99 3.13
C MET A 220 6.29 6.14 2.16
N THR A 221 6.42 5.89 0.87
CA THR A 221 6.01 6.83 -0.19
C THR A 221 5.08 6.13 -1.17
N CYS A 222 3.95 6.75 -1.47
CA CYS A 222 3.02 6.34 -2.52
C CYS A 222 3.13 7.33 -3.66
N VAL A 223 3.49 6.86 -4.85
CA VAL A 223 3.59 7.64 -6.07
C VAL A 223 2.42 7.30 -6.97
N SER A 224 1.59 8.28 -7.29
CA SER A 224 0.41 8.11 -8.14
C SER A 224 0.51 8.99 -9.37
N THR A 225 0.48 8.40 -10.58
CA THR A 225 0.45 9.20 -11.81
C THR A 225 -0.84 9.99 -11.91
N ILE A 226 -1.97 9.35 -11.56
CA ILE A 226 -3.29 9.99 -11.43
C ILE A 226 -3.84 9.59 -10.06
N ALA A 227 -4.03 10.58 -9.18
CA ALA A 227 -4.74 10.42 -7.92
C ALA A 227 -6.13 11.06 -8.07
N HIS A 228 -7.19 10.26 -8.00
CA HIS A 228 -8.55 10.66 -8.33
C HIS A 228 -9.45 10.56 -7.09
N LEU A 229 -10.14 11.64 -6.77
CA LEU A 229 -11.23 11.63 -5.80
C LEU A 229 -12.53 11.25 -6.53
N GLU A 230 -12.87 9.99 -6.46
CA GLU A 230 -13.92 9.34 -7.24
C GLU A 230 -15.33 9.49 -6.67
N VAL A 231 -15.48 10.24 -5.58
CA VAL A 231 -16.78 10.50 -4.94
C VAL A 231 -17.09 11.99 -4.90
N PRO A 232 -18.36 12.40 -4.81
CA PRO A 232 -18.75 13.80 -4.63
C PRO A 232 -18.10 14.41 -3.37
N VAL A 233 -17.67 15.66 -3.44
CA VAL A 233 -17.01 16.39 -2.33
C VAL A 233 -17.85 16.34 -1.05
N ARG A 234 -19.18 16.44 -1.15
CA ARG A 234 -20.08 16.32 0.02
C ARG A 234 -19.94 15.02 0.79
N THR A 235 -19.55 13.95 0.10
CA THR A 235 -19.37 12.61 0.72
C THR A 235 -18.19 12.61 1.67
N ILE A 236 -17.08 13.31 1.32
CA ILE A 236 -15.85 13.28 2.13
C ILE A 236 -15.76 14.44 3.13
N ALA A 237 -16.68 15.40 3.10
CA ALA A 237 -16.65 16.58 3.96
C ALA A 237 -16.55 16.23 5.46
N PRO A 238 -17.36 15.29 6.01
CA PRO A 238 -17.30 14.98 7.44
C PRO A 238 -15.93 14.49 7.91
N VAL A 239 -15.27 13.62 7.15
CA VAL A 239 -13.96 13.08 7.53
C VAL A 239 -12.83 14.08 7.35
N LEU A 240 -12.96 15.03 6.41
CA LEU A 240 -12.00 16.12 6.27
C LEU A 240 -12.13 17.13 7.42
N GLU A 241 -13.33 17.47 7.84
CA GLU A 241 -13.58 18.34 9.00
C GLU A 241 -13.03 17.72 10.28
N LEU A 242 -13.28 16.45 10.52
CA LEU A 242 -12.71 15.73 11.67
C LEU A 242 -11.18 15.70 11.61
N SER A 243 -10.60 15.40 10.43
CA SER A 243 -9.15 15.37 10.27
C SER A 243 -8.50 16.72 10.56
N GLN A 244 -9.11 17.83 10.11
CA GLN A 244 -8.62 19.18 10.40
C GLN A 244 -8.68 19.50 11.88
N ALA A 245 -9.80 19.23 12.55
CA ALA A 245 -9.96 19.48 13.99
C ALA A 245 -8.91 18.70 14.82
N VAL A 246 -8.70 17.43 14.50
CA VAL A 246 -7.72 16.59 15.22
C VAL A 246 -6.27 17.07 14.99
N MET A 247 -5.95 17.62 13.83
CA MET A 247 -4.60 18.13 13.54
C MET A 247 -4.32 19.49 14.17
N GLU A 248 -5.34 20.31 14.43
CA GLU A 248 -5.22 21.58 15.13
C GLU A 248 -4.98 21.39 16.64
N ASP A 249 -5.45 20.26 17.21
CA ASP A 249 -5.32 19.90 18.62
C ASP A 249 -4.03 19.12 18.96
N ALA A 250 -3.22 18.72 17.97
CA ALA A 250 -2.02 17.88 18.11
C ALA A 250 -0.72 18.68 18.04
#